data_e7350302967259f79be7eacdf0d5514a
#
_entry.id   e7350302967259f79be7eacdf0d5514a
#
_cell.length_a   1.000
_cell.length_b   1.000
_cell.length_c   1.000
_cell.angle_alpha   90.00
_cell.angle_beta   90.00
_cell.angle_gamma   90.00
#
_symmetry.space_group_name_H-M   'P 1'
#
loop_
_entity.id
_entity.type
_entity.pdbx_description
1 polymer ?
#
loop_
_entity_poly.entity_id
_entity_poly.type
_entity_poly.pdbx_seq_one_letter_code
_entity_poly.pdbx_strand_id
1 'polypeptide(L)'
;MKKKKTCIWFILPGFIIYTLFSIYPILSAVPNSFVKWGGIGKKQWVGFDNYISLFTHPQLAPQFFNAAQNTLYYLVLNLVVINALSILLAYLLFKGIPGYKPYKVIIFSPHFLYPTAIGFLYTLFFDPTIGLYSRFMTLIGLESFRTFPWLSDPDMGIPLLLIV
;
A
#
# COMPACT_ATOMS: atom_id res chain seq x y z
N MET A 1 34.19 26.27 -7.74
CA MET A 1 33.32 26.37 -6.56
C MET A 1 31.97 27.10 -6.78
N LYS A 2 31.80 27.98 -7.78
CA LYS A 2 30.53 28.69 -8.04
C LYS A 2 29.36 27.77 -8.47
N LYS A 3 29.61 26.74 -9.27
CA LYS A 3 28.57 25.80 -9.74
C LYS A 3 27.86 25.02 -8.62
N LYS A 4 28.53 24.67 -7.53
CA LYS A 4 27.92 23.97 -6.38
C LYS A 4 26.89 24.82 -5.63
N LYS A 5 27.13 26.12 -5.49
CA LYS A 5 26.19 27.03 -4.82
C LYS A 5 24.90 27.24 -5.62
N THR A 6 24.98 27.25 -6.96
CA THR A 6 23.81 27.41 -7.81
C THR A 6 22.86 26.21 -7.74
N CYS A 7 23.41 24.97 -7.66
CA CYS A 7 22.58 23.77 -7.47
C CYS A 7 21.79 23.79 -6.14
N ILE A 8 22.40 24.32 -5.06
CA ILE A 8 21.73 24.37 -3.74
C ILE A 8 20.48 25.27 -3.82
N TRP A 9 20.55 26.40 -4.49
CA TRP A 9 19.42 27.32 -4.63
C TRP A 9 18.24 26.71 -5.41
N PHE A 10 18.52 25.84 -6.38
CA PHE A 10 17.45 25.11 -7.11
C PHE A 10 16.79 24.00 -6.27
N ILE A 11 17.56 23.36 -5.38
CA ILE A 11 17.05 22.27 -4.53
C ILE A 11 16.32 22.83 -3.30
N LEU A 12 16.71 24.01 -2.82
CA LEU A 12 16.25 24.60 -1.57
C LEU A 12 14.72 24.72 -1.46
N PRO A 13 13.95 25.20 -2.45
CA PRO A 13 12.50 25.31 -2.36
C PRO A 13 11.84 23.94 -2.16
N GLY A 14 12.24 22.94 -2.94
CA GLY A 14 11.72 21.57 -2.80
C GLY A 14 12.11 20.93 -1.46
N PHE A 15 13.34 21.18 -1.01
CA PHE A 15 13.81 20.69 0.27
C PHE A 15 13.06 21.31 1.46
N ILE A 16 12.75 22.60 1.40
CA ILE A 16 11.93 23.27 2.43
C ILE A 16 10.54 22.65 2.50
N ILE A 17 9.86 22.49 1.35
CA ILE A 17 8.54 21.86 1.29
C ILE A 17 8.60 20.44 1.84
N TYR A 18 9.56 19.64 1.40
CA TYR A 18 9.74 18.27 1.89
C TYR A 18 10.00 18.23 3.41
N THR A 19 10.83 19.15 3.93
CA THR A 19 11.13 19.24 5.36
C THR A 19 9.87 19.58 6.16
N LEU A 20 9.08 20.56 5.72
CA LEU A 20 7.87 20.99 6.42
C LEU A 20 6.76 19.94 6.38
N PHE A 21 6.54 19.28 5.26
CA PHE A 21 5.42 18.37 5.10
C PHE A 21 5.75 16.88 5.32
N SER A 22 7.02 16.51 5.32
CA SER A 22 7.44 15.12 5.53
C SER A 22 8.32 14.97 6.78
N ILE A 23 9.43 15.67 6.85
CA ILE A 23 10.40 15.48 7.95
C ILE A 23 9.81 15.98 9.28
N TYR A 24 9.26 17.19 9.31
CA TYR A 24 8.73 17.78 10.53
C TYR A 24 7.61 16.92 11.18
N PRO A 25 6.58 16.43 10.46
CA PRO A 25 5.58 15.53 11.05
C PRO A 25 6.17 14.23 11.60
N ILE A 26 7.15 13.65 10.91
CA ILE A 26 7.82 12.42 11.37
C ILE A 26 8.56 12.69 12.69
N LEU A 27 9.35 13.77 12.74
CA LEU A 27 10.08 14.14 13.97
C LEU A 27 9.12 14.50 15.10
N SER A 28 7.99 15.13 14.80
CA SER A 28 6.95 15.49 15.79
C SER A 28 6.19 14.27 16.30
N ALA A 29 6.10 13.19 15.53
CA ALA A 29 5.47 11.95 15.96
C ALA A 29 6.20 11.30 17.14
N VAL A 30 7.54 11.41 17.18
CA VAL A 30 8.36 10.83 18.26
C VAL A 30 7.97 11.37 19.64
N PRO A 31 8.02 12.66 19.95
CA PRO A 31 7.57 13.16 21.26
C PRO A 31 6.07 12.95 21.49
N ASN A 32 5.25 13.02 20.45
CA ASN A 32 3.81 12.77 20.59
C ASN A 32 3.46 11.31 20.94
N SER A 33 4.33 10.35 20.62
CA SER A 33 4.12 8.95 20.99
C SER A 33 4.20 8.69 22.50
N PHE A 34 4.84 9.58 23.25
CA PHE A 34 4.91 9.53 24.72
C PHE A 34 3.79 10.33 25.42
N VAL A 35 2.83 10.83 24.65
CA VAL A 35 1.75 11.68 25.14
C VAL A 35 0.41 11.00 24.89
N LYS A 36 -0.46 11.02 25.91
CA LYS A 36 -1.87 10.64 25.76
C LYS A 36 -2.70 11.91 25.49
N TRP A 37 -3.41 11.89 24.36
CA TRP A 37 -4.28 12.99 23.97
C TRP A 37 -5.49 12.49 23.17
N GLY A 38 -6.67 12.87 23.60
CA GLY A 38 -7.94 12.48 22.97
C GLY A 38 -8.43 13.45 21.88
N GLY A 39 -7.56 14.34 21.36
CA GLY A 39 -7.96 15.34 20.34
C GLY A 39 -8.42 16.66 20.92
N ILE A 40 -9.01 16.66 22.10
CA ILE A 40 -9.53 17.83 22.81
C ILE A 40 -8.98 17.83 24.25
N GLY A 41 -8.60 19.01 24.77
CA GLY A 41 -8.10 19.18 26.11
C GLY A 41 -6.58 19.12 26.24
N LYS A 42 -6.09 18.94 27.50
CA LYS A 42 -4.67 18.97 27.80
C LYS A 42 -3.98 17.66 27.40
N LYS A 43 -2.81 17.78 26.78
CA LYS A 43 -1.92 16.65 26.54
C LYS A 43 -1.31 16.18 27.86
N GLN A 44 -1.33 14.88 28.12
CA GLN A 44 -0.74 14.26 29.30
C GLN A 44 0.48 13.46 28.89
N TRP A 45 1.62 13.72 29.51
CA TRP A 45 2.83 12.94 29.33
C TRP A 45 2.67 11.60 30.06
N VAL A 46 2.72 10.49 29.33
CA VAL A 46 2.51 9.14 29.87
C VAL A 46 3.73 8.24 29.69
N GLY A 47 4.86 8.79 29.22
CA GLY A 47 6.07 8.01 28.99
C GLY A 47 5.82 6.82 28.05
N PHE A 48 6.18 5.62 28.48
CA PHE A 48 6.06 4.40 27.69
C PHE A 48 4.70 3.70 27.78
N ASP A 49 3.71 4.24 28.50
CA ASP A 49 2.42 3.57 28.70
C ASP A 49 1.67 3.29 27.39
N ASN A 50 1.80 4.16 26.39
CA ASN A 50 1.23 3.92 25.07
C ASN A 50 1.83 2.65 24.42
N TYR A 51 3.13 2.45 24.55
CA TYR A 51 3.82 1.27 24.01
C TYR A 51 3.48 0.02 24.81
N ILE A 52 3.46 0.13 26.14
CA ILE A 52 3.05 -0.99 27.02
C ILE A 52 1.63 -1.41 26.68
N SER A 53 0.70 -0.45 26.55
CA SER A 53 -0.69 -0.71 26.18
C SER A 53 -0.82 -1.39 24.82
N LEU A 54 0.03 -1.05 23.85
CA LEU A 54 0.04 -1.67 22.52
C LEU A 54 0.28 -3.17 22.58
N PHE A 55 1.10 -3.63 23.54
CA PHE A 55 1.48 -5.06 23.67
C PHE A 55 0.68 -5.81 24.72
N THR A 56 0.04 -5.10 25.68
CA THR A 56 -0.61 -5.75 26.85
C THR A 56 -2.12 -5.55 26.88
N HIS A 57 -2.65 -4.52 26.21
CA HIS A 57 -4.08 -4.24 26.27
C HIS A 57 -4.90 -5.34 25.58
N PRO A 58 -5.94 -5.91 26.21
CA PRO A 58 -6.67 -7.06 25.69
C PRO A 58 -7.26 -6.87 24.27
N GLN A 59 -7.60 -5.65 23.89
CA GLN A 59 -8.17 -5.35 22.57
C GLN A 59 -7.12 -4.84 21.57
N LEU A 60 -6.12 -4.06 22.02
CA LEU A 60 -5.14 -3.45 21.14
C LEU A 60 -4.05 -4.44 20.74
N ALA A 61 -3.57 -5.27 21.65
CA ALA A 61 -2.48 -6.19 21.38
C ALA A 61 -2.82 -7.21 20.27
N PRO A 62 -3.98 -7.89 20.27
CA PRO A 62 -4.33 -8.79 19.17
C PRO A 62 -4.45 -8.07 17.83
N GLN A 63 -5.01 -6.86 17.81
CA GLN A 63 -5.12 -6.06 16.60
C GLN A 63 -3.75 -5.65 16.05
N PHE A 64 -2.83 -5.25 16.94
CA PHE A 64 -1.47 -4.89 16.55
C PHE A 64 -0.71 -6.08 15.98
N PHE A 65 -0.75 -7.24 16.64
CA PHE A 65 -0.06 -8.44 16.14
C PHE A 65 -0.66 -8.93 14.83
N ASN A 66 -1.98 -8.88 14.67
CA ASN A 66 -2.64 -9.23 13.41
C ASN A 66 -2.22 -8.26 12.29
N ALA A 67 -2.23 -6.96 12.55
CA ALA A 67 -1.76 -5.96 11.58
C ALA A 67 -0.29 -6.14 11.21
N ALA A 68 0.57 -6.44 12.19
CA ALA A 68 1.99 -6.70 11.97
C ALA A 68 2.22 -7.97 11.13
N GLN A 69 1.48 -9.04 11.42
CA GLN A 69 1.53 -10.30 10.65
C GLN A 69 1.06 -10.08 9.21
N ASN A 70 -0.05 -9.37 9.01
CA ASN A 70 -0.57 -9.05 7.68
C ASN A 70 0.43 -8.19 6.89
N THR A 71 1.05 -7.22 7.54
CA THR A 71 2.07 -6.37 6.92
C THR A 71 3.30 -7.18 6.52
N LEU A 72 3.75 -8.10 7.37
CA LEU A 72 4.88 -8.99 7.07
C LEU A 72 4.55 -9.94 5.91
N TYR A 73 3.35 -10.51 5.92
CA TYR A 73 2.86 -11.36 4.84
C TYR A 73 2.83 -10.62 3.50
N TYR A 74 2.23 -9.43 3.49
CA TYR A 74 2.22 -8.55 2.32
C TYR A 74 3.63 -8.19 1.85
N LEU A 75 4.53 -7.84 2.76
CA LEU A 75 5.92 -7.52 2.45
C LEU A 75 6.63 -8.69 1.75
N VAL A 76 6.50 -9.90 2.29
CA VAL A 76 7.14 -11.10 1.73
C VAL A 76 6.56 -11.42 0.35
N LEU A 77 5.24 -11.40 0.19
CA LEU A 77 4.60 -11.61 -1.10
C LEU A 77 5.02 -10.56 -2.14
N ASN A 78 5.05 -9.29 -1.75
CA ASN A 78 5.50 -8.21 -2.63
C ASN A 78 6.95 -8.40 -3.06
N LEU A 79 7.85 -8.67 -2.13
CA LEU A 79 9.27 -8.89 -2.44
C LEU A 79 9.51 -10.11 -3.34
N VAL A 80 8.84 -11.21 -3.08
CA VAL A 80 9.07 -12.45 -3.81
C VAL A 80 8.30 -12.47 -5.13
N VAL A 81 7.00 -12.19 -5.12
CA VAL A 81 6.14 -12.34 -6.30
C VAL A 81 6.26 -11.13 -7.21
N ILE A 82 5.99 -9.93 -6.70
CA ILE A 82 5.93 -8.72 -7.53
C ILE A 82 7.31 -8.36 -8.08
N ASN A 83 8.37 -8.40 -7.26
CA ASN A 83 9.71 -8.09 -7.75
C ASN A 83 10.22 -9.17 -8.73
N ALA A 84 9.96 -10.45 -8.47
CA ALA A 84 10.37 -11.50 -9.39
C ALA A 84 9.67 -11.37 -10.76
N LEU A 85 8.35 -11.12 -10.77
CA LEU A 85 7.60 -10.87 -12.00
C LEU A 85 8.07 -9.60 -12.71
N SER A 86 8.32 -8.52 -11.97
CA SER A 86 8.81 -7.26 -12.53
C SER A 86 10.16 -7.41 -13.19
N ILE A 87 11.09 -8.12 -12.55
CA ILE A 87 12.42 -8.42 -13.12
C ILE A 87 12.29 -9.30 -14.35
N LEU A 88 11.45 -10.33 -14.30
CA LEU A 88 11.21 -11.21 -15.44
C LEU A 88 10.64 -10.43 -16.63
N LEU A 89 9.61 -9.62 -16.44
CA LEU A 89 9.01 -8.80 -17.47
C LEU A 89 10.01 -7.77 -18.03
N ALA A 90 10.77 -7.11 -17.16
CA ALA A 90 11.80 -6.17 -17.56
C ALA A 90 12.88 -6.86 -18.42
N TYR A 91 13.32 -8.05 -18.04
CA TYR A 91 14.28 -8.85 -18.81
C TYR A 91 13.73 -9.25 -20.18
N LEU A 92 12.49 -9.71 -20.26
CA LEU A 92 11.85 -10.09 -21.52
C LEU A 92 11.73 -8.87 -22.47
N LEU A 93 11.33 -7.72 -21.95
CA LEU A 93 11.25 -6.47 -22.71
C LEU A 93 12.63 -5.98 -23.16
N PHE A 94 13.65 -6.13 -22.30
CA PHE A 94 15.04 -5.78 -22.63
C PHE A 94 15.60 -6.67 -23.75
N LYS A 95 15.31 -7.97 -23.72
CA LYS A 95 15.74 -8.94 -24.75
C LYS A 95 15.13 -8.66 -26.13
N GLY A 96 14.10 -7.80 -26.20
CA GLY A 96 13.49 -7.40 -27.48
C GLY A 96 12.64 -8.51 -28.11
N ILE A 97 11.82 -9.19 -27.33
CA ILE A 97 10.88 -10.20 -27.83
C ILE A 97 9.99 -9.62 -28.95
N PRO A 98 9.54 -10.45 -29.92
CA PRO A 98 8.60 -9.99 -30.93
C PRO A 98 7.39 -9.31 -30.33
N GLY A 99 7.06 -8.08 -30.76
CA GLY A 99 5.95 -7.30 -30.19
C GLY A 99 6.28 -6.53 -28.90
N TYR A 100 7.53 -6.39 -28.49
CA TYR A 100 7.91 -5.69 -27.25
C TYR A 100 7.36 -4.26 -27.14
N LYS A 101 7.19 -3.55 -28.26
CA LYS A 101 6.67 -2.18 -28.27
C LYS A 101 5.23 -2.08 -27.74
N PRO A 102 4.24 -2.84 -28.28
CA PRO A 102 2.88 -2.82 -27.71
C PRO A 102 2.82 -3.40 -26.30
N TYR A 103 3.60 -4.43 -25.95
CA TYR A 103 3.66 -4.95 -24.59
C TYR A 103 4.10 -3.89 -23.57
N LYS A 104 5.10 -3.09 -23.95
CA LYS A 104 5.56 -1.97 -23.10
C LYS A 104 4.41 -0.99 -22.82
N VAL A 105 3.63 -0.63 -23.82
CA VAL A 105 2.48 0.27 -23.66
C VAL A 105 1.42 -0.34 -22.76
N ILE A 106 1.07 -1.61 -22.96
CA ILE A 106 0.05 -2.31 -22.18
C ILE A 106 0.47 -2.41 -20.71
N ILE A 107 1.71 -2.79 -20.42
CA ILE A 107 2.23 -2.95 -19.05
C ILE A 107 2.29 -1.59 -18.31
N PHE A 108 2.64 -0.50 -19.01
CA PHE A 108 2.70 0.83 -18.41
C PHE A 108 1.35 1.54 -18.35
N SER A 109 0.36 1.11 -19.13
CA SER A 109 -0.96 1.75 -19.22
C SER A 109 -1.66 1.91 -17.86
N PRO A 110 -1.70 0.91 -16.97
CA PRO A 110 -2.34 1.06 -15.66
C PRO A 110 -1.69 2.14 -14.78
N HIS A 111 -0.39 2.39 -14.95
CA HIS A 111 0.33 3.39 -14.16
C HIS A 111 -0.17 4.83 -14.36
N PHE A 112 -0.82 5.11 -15.49
CA PHE A 112 -1.40 6.42 -15.79
C PHE A 112 -2.79 6.61 -15.17
N LEU A 113 -3.40 5.56 -14.63
CA LEU A 113 -4.68 5.67 -13.94
C LEU A 113 -4.47 6.20 -12.52
N TYR A 114 -5.34 7.11 -12.11
CA TYR A 114 -5.29 7.62 -10.75
C TYR A 114 -5.63 6.51 -9.74
N PRO A 115 -4.86 6.35 -8.65
CA PRO A 115 -5.04 5.23 -7.71
C PRO A 115 -6.45 5.09 -7.16
N THR A 116 -7.17 6.20 -6.92
CA THR A 116 -8.56 6.17 -6.47
C THR A 116 -9.50 5.56 -7.52
N ALA A 117 -9.27 5.85 -8.80
CA ALA A 117 -10.04 5.25 -9.89
C ALA A 117 -9.77 3.74 -10.01
N ILE A 118 -8.53 3.34 -9.85
CA ILE A 118 -8.15 1.92 -9.79
C ILE A 118 -8.87 1.26 -8.62
N GLY A 119 -8.78 1.79 -7.40
CA GLY A 119 -9.48 1.25 -6.23
C GLY A 119 -10.99 1.10 -6.46
N PHE A 120 -11.63 2.09 -7.06
CA PHE A 120 -13.06 2.02 -7.40
C PHE A 120 -13.36 0.92 -8.44
N LEU A 121 -12.55 0.79 -9.48
CA LEU A 121 -12.69 -0.27 -10.47
C LEU A 121 -12.54 -1.66 -9.83
N TYR A 122 -11.61 -1.83 -8.87
CA TYR A 122 -11.46 -3.09 -8.14
C TYR A 122 -12.66 -3.41 -7.27
N THR A 123 -13.24 -2.44 -6.57
CA THR A 123 -14.47 -2.68 -5.81
C THR A 123 -15.62 -3.15 -6.71
N LEU A 124 -15.78 -2.57 -7.90
CA LEU A 124 -16.77 -3.02 -8.88
C LEU A 124 -16.43 -4.39 -9.46
N PHE A 125 -15.17 -4.66 -9.75
CA PHE A 125 -14.72 -5.92 -10.36
C PHE A 125 -14.95 -7.11 -9.43
N PHE A 126 -14.64 -6.93 -8.15
CA PHE A 126 -14.77 -7.96 -7.10
C PHE A 126 -16.09 -7.88 -6.32
N ASP A 127 -17.05 -7.06 -6.75
CA ASP A 127 -18.37 -7.00 -6.11
C ASP A 127 -19.07 -8.37 -6.16
N PRO A 128 -19.56 -8.90 -5.03
CA PRO A 128 -20.16 -10.23 -4.99
C PRO A 128 -21.47 -10.33 -5.77
N THR A 129 -22.16 -9.21 -6.05
CA THR A 129 -23.48 -9.21 -6.71
C THR A 129 -23.41 -8.91 -8.20
N ILE A 130 -22.66 -7.88 -8.57
CA ILE A 130 -22.58 -7.36 -9.95
C ILE A 130 -21.19 -7.54 -10.58
N GLY A 131 -20.20 -7.97 -9.80
CA GLY A 131 -18.80 -8.01 -10.21
C GLY A 131 -18.54 -8.98 -11.35
N LEU A 132 -17.63 -8.56 -12.25
CA LEU A 132 -17.21 -9.38 -13.39
C LEU A 132 -16.52 -10.67 -12.92
N TYR A 133 -15.76 -10.62 -11.83
CA TYR A 133 -15.04 -11.78 -11.30
C TYR A 133 -16.01 -12.85 -10.77
N SER A 134 -17.05 -12.46 -10.04
CA SER A 134 -18.08 -13.38 -9.55
C SER A 134 -18.85 -14.03 -10.70
N ARG A 135 -19.16 -13.27 -11.76
CA ARG A 135 -19.80 -13.81 -12.97
C ARG A 135 -18.90 -14.78 -13.71
N PHE A 136 -17.61 -14.46 -13.83
CA PHE A 136 -16.63 -15.34 -14.45
C PHE A 136 -16.51 -16.66 -13.70
N MET A 137 -16.45 -16.65 -12.37
CA MET A 137 -16.41 -17.86 -11.54
C MET A 137 -17.65 -18.75 -11.73
N THR A 138 -18.82 -18.12 -11.84
CA THR A 138 -20.07 -18.85 -12.13
C THR A 138 -20.03 -19.50 -13.52
N LEU A 139 -19.49 -18.82 -14.54
CA LEU A 139 -19.39 -19.35 -15.92
C LEU A 139 -18.49 -20.59 -16.02
N ILE A 140 -17.44 -20.67 -15.20
CA ILE A 140 -16.54 -21.85 -15.15
C ILE A 140 -17.03 -22.95 -14.20
N GLY A 141 -18.27 -22.85 -13.68
CA GLY A 141 -18.89 -23.86 -12.84
C GLY A 141 -18.60 -23.78 -11.36
N LEU A 142 -17.95 -22.72 -10.90
CA LEU A 142 -17.62 -22.47 -9.49
C LEU A 142 -18.72 -21.63 -8.80
N GLU A 143 -19.94 -22.19 -8.69
CA GLU A 143 -21.11 -21.48 -8.15
C GLU A 143 -20.95 -21.03 -6.68
N SER A 144 -20.16 -21.74 -5.89
CA SER A 144 -19.85 -21.37 -4.50
C SER A 144 -19.19 -19.99 -4.37
N PHE A 145 -18.54 -19.50 -5.42
CA PHE A 145 -17.90 -18.19 -5.46
C PHE A 145 -18.79 -17.08 -6.04
N ARG A 146 -20.04 -17.37 -6.38
CA ARG A 146 -20.96 -16.41 -6.99
C ARG A 146 -21.21 -15.17 -6.13
N THR A 147 -21.35 -15.35 -4.82
CA THR A 147 -21.60 -14.27 -3.84
C THR A 147 -20.48 -14.16 -2.81
N PHE A 148 -19.30 -14.65 -3.15
CA PHE A 148 -18.16 -14.62 -2.23
C PHE A 148 -17.67 -13.20 -2.01
N PRO A 149 -17.47 -12.74 -0.75
CA PRO A 149 -17.09 -11.37 -0.45
C PRO A 149 -15.56 -11.18 -0.57
N TRP A 150 -15.04 -11.22 -1.77
CA TRP A 150 -13.62 -11.25 -2.12
C TRP A 150 -12.74 -10.25 -1.36
N LEU A 151 -13.19 -9.00 -1.26
CA LEU A 151 -12.42 -7.92 -0.62
C LEU A 151 -12.59 -7.87 0.90
N SER A 152 -13.64 -8.51 1.43
CA SER A 152 -13.94 -8.53 2.86
C SER A 152 -13.50 -9.83 3.54
N ASP A 153 -13.06 -10.81 2.76
CA ASP A 153 -12.53 -12.06 3.28
C ASP A 153 -11.12 -11.85 3.85
N PRO A 154 -10.86 -12.24 5.11
CA PRO A 154 -9.56 -12.04 5.76
C PRO A 154 -8.39 -12.74 5.05
N ASP A 155 -8.65 -13.89 4.44
CA ASP A 155 -7.62 -14.71 3.79
C ASP A 155 -7.34 -14.24 2.35
N MET A 156 -8.34 -13.67 1.69
CA MET A 156 -8.26 -13.24 0.29
C MET A 156 -7.90 -11.77 0.13
N GLY A 157 -8.16 -10.94 1.14
CA GLY A 157 -7.93 -9.48 1.05
C GLY A 157 -6.49 -9.10 0.74
N ILE A 158 -5.50 -9.71 1.41
CA ILE A 158 -4.08 -9.40 1.20
C ILE A 158 -3.56 -9.90 -0.16
N PRO A 159 -3.81 -11.17 -0.58
CA PRO A 159 -3.43 -11.61 -1.93
C PRO A 159 -4.04 -10.77 -3.05
N LEU A 160 -5.29 -10.32 -2.89
CA LEU A 160 -5.95 -9.47 -3.89
C LEU A 160 -5.32 -8.08 -3.98
N LEU A 161 -4.83 -7.52 -2.87
CA LEU A 161 -4.10 -6.25 -2.88
C LEU A 161 -2.78 -6.30 -3.67
N LEU A 162 -2.22 -7.48 -3.93
CA LEU A 162 -1.01 -7.63 -4.76
C LEU A 162 -1.32 -7.54 -6.26
N ILE A 163 -2.58 -7.67 -6.65
CA ILE A 163 -3.02 -7.61 -8.05
C ILE A 163 -3.30 -6.14 -8.45
N VAL A 164 -3.44 -5.26 -7.48
CA VAL A 164 -3.65 -3.81 -7.65
C VAL A 164 -2.32 -3.09 -7.83
#